data_e20cc45b9e14fee27bd0fa6161c89161
#
_entry.id   e20cc45b9e14fee27bd0fa6161c89161
#
_cell.length_a   1.000
_cell.length_b   1.000
_cell.length_c   1.000
_cell.angle_alpha   90.00
_cell.angle_beta   90.00
_cell.angle_gamma   90.00
#
_symmetry.space_group_name_H-M   'P 1'
#
loop_
_entity.id
_entity.type
_entity.pdbx_description
1 polymer ?
#
loop_
_entity_poly.entity_id
_entity_poly.type
_entity_poly.pdbx_seq_one_letter_code
_entity_poly.pdbx_strand_id
1 'polypeptide(L)'
;MNKKQKKMLTRIIITTVMVIALNLIPTTGILKLALYLAAYLVIGYDILKKAGRGILNRRVFDENFLMAVATVGAFALAIYSKSGDYNEAIAVMLFYQIGELFQSYAVRKSRRNISALMDIRPDYANIERDGKLERVDPDEVEIDSIIVVQPGEKVPLDGIVMEGNSSLNTSALTGESLPRDVKQGDEIISGCININGVLKVKTTKEFGESTVSKILELVENSSSRKSKSENFISKFAKVYTPAVCYSALALAILPPLVQMLFLGQTAQWGVWIYRALTFLVISCPCALVISIPLSFFAGIGGASKEGVLIKGSNYMETLSQAKFVVFDITGPLTQGVFEVSGVHHNVIEERKLLEYAALAECASSHPISKSIQRAYGKEIDRNRVSDIQEISGHGIIAKVDGREVAAGNSKLMKKINVEYHGCHDVGTIVHVAIDGKYEGHIVISDIVKEHSKEAIARLKRAGVKKTVMLTGDAQSVAEQVAQSLGIDEVYAELLPGDKVTKVEELLAEKSEKEKLAFVGDGINDAPVLTRADIGIAMGAMGSDAAIEAADVVLMDDDPLKISKAIKISRKCLGIVYQNIIFALVIKFGCLALGAIGIANMWFAIFADVGVMIIAVLNAIRTLRVHNL
;
A
#
# COMPACT_ATOMS: atom_id res chain seq x y z
N MET A 1 -8.61 23.66 8.87
CA MET A 1 -9.38 24.12 7.68
C MET A 1 -8.52 25.09 6.86
N ASN A 2 -8.49 24.93 5.53
CA ASN A 2 -7.79 25.85 4.63
C ASN A 2 -8.66 27.10 4.32
N LYS A 3 -8.05 28.11 3.62
CA LYS A 3 -8.77 29.35 3.24
C LYS A 3 -10.07 29.08 2.48
N LYS A 4 -10.11 28.08 1.58
CA LYS A 4 -11.29 27.70 0.79
C LYS A 4 -12.41 27.10 1.67
N GLN A 5 -12.06 26.20 2.59
CA GLN A 5 -13.02 25.60 3.54
C GLN A 5 -13.58 26.64 4.52
N LYS A 6 -12.74 27.56 5.02
CA LYS A 6 -13.21 28.66 5.87
C LYS A 6 -14.20 29.54 5.13
N LYS A 7 -13.92 29.92 3.86
CA LYS A 7 -14.82 30.71 3.03
C LYS A 7 -16.15 30.01 2.78
N MET A 8 -16.13 28.70 2.53
CA MET A 8 -17.34 27.89 2.34
C MET A 8 -18.17 27.84 3.63
N LEU A 9 -17.54 27.59 4.79
CA LEU A 9 -18.20 27.59 6.10
C LEU A 9 -18.84 28.95 6.40
N THR A 10 -18.13 30.06 6.16
CA THR A 10 -18.67 31.41 6.35
C THR A 10 -19.94 31.63 5.51
N ARG A 11 -19.93 31.21 4.25
CA ARG A 11 -21.09 31.33 3.37
C ARG A 11 -22.28 30.47 3.85
N ILE A 12 -22.04 29.24 4.30
CA ILE A 12 -23.05 28.38 4.91
C ILE A 12 -23.68 29.07 6.12
N ILE A 13 -22.86 29.60 7.04
CA ILE A 13 -23.36 30.29 8.24
C ILE A 13 -24.18 31.53 7.85
N ILE A 14 -23.65 32.39 6.97
CA ILE A 14 -24.36 33.60 6.53
C ILE A 14 -25.71 33.23 5.92
N THR A 15 -25.74 32.26 5.00
CA THR A 15 -27.01 31.86 4.36
C THR A 15 -28.00 31.25 5.35
N THR A 16 -27.51 30.43 6.31
CA THR A 16 -28.38 29.87 7.36
C THR A 16 -29.02 30.96 8.19
N VAL A 17 -28.22 31.95 8.64
CA VAL A 17 -28.74 33.09 9.40
C VAL A 17 -29.74 33.91 8.56
N MET A 18 -29.43 34.16 7.27
CA MET A 18 -30.36 34.86 6.37
C MET A 18 -31.70 34.11 6.23
N VAL A 19 -31.67 32.79 6.00
CA VAL A 19 -32.89 31.97 5.84
C VAL A 19 -33.71 31.98 7.14
N ILE A 20 -33.09 31.82 8.31
CA ILE A 20 -33.79 31.91 9.61
C ILE A 20 -34.42 33.30 9.77
N ALA A 21 -33.69 34.36 9.51
CA ALA A 21 -34.22 35.72 9.61
C ALA A 21 -35.40 35.97 8.64
N LEU A 22 -35.30 35.50 7.41
CA LEU A 22 -36.36 35.63 6.39
C LEU A 22 -37.61 34.82 6.71
N ASN A 23 -37.50 33.73 7.46
CA ASN A 23 -38.66 32.96 7.93
C ASN A 23 -39.31 33.57 9.16
N LEU A 24 -38.59 34.38 9.95
CA LEU A 24 -39.14 35.09 11.13
C LEU A 24 -39.76 36.43 10.77
N ILE A 25 -39.34 37.09 9.70
CA ILE A 25 -39.85 38.39 9.27
C ILE A 25 -40.90 38.21 8.19
N PRO A 26 -42.16 38.62 8.37
CA PRO A 26 -43.19 38.48 7.36
C PRO A 26 -42.90 39.45 6.19
N THR A 27 -42.28 38.94 5.14
CA THR A 27 -42.04 39.68 3.90
C THR A 27 -42.99 39.19 2.81
N THR A 28 -43.46 40.07 1.95
CA THR A 28 -44.40 39.72 0.88
C THR A 28 -43.96 40.34 -0.47
N GLY A 29 -44.42 39.76 -1.56
CA GLY A 29 -44.24 40.32 -2.89
C GLY A 29 -42.80 40.26 -3.41
N ILE A 30 -42.41 41.30 -4.17
CA ILE A 30 -41.10 41.39 -4.87
C ILE A 30 -39.95 41.48 -3.85
N LEU A 31 -40.14 42.09 -2.70
CA LEU A 31 -39.13 42.19 -1.66
C LEU A 31 -38.73 40.80 -1.12
N LYS A 32 -39.75 39.94 -0.86
CA LYS A 32 -39.50 38.54 -0.48
C LYS A 32 -38.65 37.81 -1.52
N LEU A 33 -39.05 37.89 -2.79
CA LEU A 33 -38.30 37.26 -3.89
C LEU A 33 -36.84 37.75 -3.96
N ALA A 34 -36.63 39.07 -3.86
CA ALA A 34 -35.26 39.66 -3.95
C ALA A 34 -34.37 39.19 -2.79
N LEU A 35 -34.89 39.11 -1.57
CA LEU A 35 -34.13 38.69 -0.37
C LEU A 35 -33.80 37.20 -0.43
N TYR A 36 -34.72 36.33 -0.84
CA TYR A 36 -34.47 34.90 -1.01
C TYR A 36 -33.50 34.62 -2.20
N LEU A 37 -33.61 35.41 -3.30
CA LEU A 37 -32.67 35.32 -4.41
C LEU A 37 -31.26 35.74 -3.99
N ALA A 38 -31.12 36.77 -3.15
CA ALA A 38 -29.85 37.16 -2.58
C ALA A 38 -29.24 36.03 -1.73
N ALA A 39 -29.99 35.41 -0.85
CA ALA A 39 -29.55 34.26 -0.05
C ALA A 39 -29.14 33.07 -0.94
N TYR A 40 -29.92 32.76 -1.98
CA TYR A 40 -29.60 31.73 -2.95
C TYR A 40 -28.30 32.01 -3.71
N LEU A 41 -28.08 33.25 -4.15
CA LEU A 41 -26.85 33.63 -4.85
C LEU A 41 -25.63 33.57 -3.93
N VAL A 42 -25.75 33.93 -2.65
CA VAL A 42 -24.66 33.83 -1.67
C VAL A 42 -24.19 32.37 -1.54
N ILE A 43 -25.10 31.43 -1.44
CA ILE A 43 -24.74 30.01 -1.26
C ILE A 43 -24.40 29.32 -2.57
N GLY A 44 -25.08 29.63 -3.67
CA GLY A 44 -25.05 28.94 -4.96
C GLY A 44 -24.06 29.48 -5.99
N TYR A 45 -23.47 30.67 -5.76
CA TYR A 45 -22.65 31.38 -6.77
C TYR A 45 -21.58 30.51 -7.42
N ASP A 46 -20.82 29.75 -6.65
CA ASP A 46 -19.73 28.91 -7.15
C ASP A 46 -20.22 27.69 -7.94
N ILE A 47 -21.35 27.11 -7.56
CA ILE A 47 -21.98 25.98 -8.25
C ILE A 47 -22.54 26.45 -9.57
N LEU A 48 -23.29 27.56 -9.57
CA LEU A 48 -23.81 28.18 -10.80
C LEU A 48 -22.69 28.55 -11.77
N LYS A 49 -21.58 29.12 -11.27
CA LYS A 49 -20.40 29.44 -12.07
C LYS A 49 -19.74 28.19 -12.64
N LYS A 50 -19.62 27.11 -11.87
CA LYS A 50 -19.06 25.82 -12.34
C LYS A 50 -19.98 25.19 -13.39
N ALA A 51 -21.29 25.15 -13.16
CA ALA A 51 -22.27 24.65 -14.11
C ALA A 51 -22.22 25.43 -15.44
N GLY A 52 -22.20 26.77 -15.39
CA GLY A 52 -22.06 27.61 -16.59
C GLY A 52 -20.76 27.36 -17.38
N ARG A 53 -19.64 27.19 -16.66
CA ARG A 53 -18.37 26.81 -17.30
C ARG A 53 -18.40 25.39 -17.87
N GLY A 54 -19.09 24.45 -17.20
CA GLY A 54 -19.31 23.09 -17.70
C GLY A 54 -20.04 23.10 -19.04
N ILE A 55 -21.11 23.88 -19.15
CA ILE A 55 -21.87 24.04 -20.39
C ILE A 55 -20.99 24.61 -21.51
N LEU A 56 -20.24 25.68 -21.23
CA LEU A 56 -19.32 26.31 -22.20
C LEU A 56 -18.24 25.33 -22.68
N ASN A 57 -17.74 24.47 -21.83
CA ASN A 57 -16.72 23.48 -22.11
C ASN A 57 -17.27 22.12 -22.61
N ARG A 58 -18.54 22.07 -23.04
CA ARG A 58 -19.25 20.86 -23.52
C ARG A 58 -19.27 19.69 -22.51
N ARG A 59 -19.13 19.96 -21.21
CA ARG A 59 -19.30 19.01 -20.13
C ARG A 59 -20.62 19.28 -19.40
N VAL A 60 -21.72 19.04 -20.10
CA VAL A 60 -23.07 19.46 -19.67
C VAL A 60 -23.62 18.58 -18.55
N PHE A 61 -23.26 17.29 -18.51
CA PHE A 61 -23.85 16.34 -17.55
C PHE A 61 -22.92 16.09 -16.37
N ASP A 62 -22.67 17.12 -15.55
CA ASP A 62 -21.96 16.98 -14.29
C ASP A 62 -22.89 17.24 -13.08
N GLU A 63 -22.41 16.95 -11.87
CA GLU A 63 -23.15 17.14 -10.63
C GLU A 63 -23.54 18.61 -10.38
N ASN A 64 -22.68 19.56 -10.76
CA ASN A 64 -22.96 20.98 -10.60
C ASN A 64 -24.09 21.44 -11.53
N PHE A 65 -24.14 20.89 -12.76
CA PHE A 65 -25.22 21.14 -13.70
C PHE A 65 -26.56 20.60 -13.16
N LEU A 66 -26.61 19.37 -12.67
CA LEU A 66 -27.82 18.77 -12.10
C LEU A 66 -28.36 19.63 -10.95
N MET A 67 -27.48 20.02 -10.01
CA MET A 67 -27.86 20.86 -8.88
C MET A 67 -28.32 22.26 -9.28
N ALA A 68 -27.64 22.87 -10.27
CA ALA A 68 -28.03 24.17 -10.79
C ALA A 68 -29.41 24.12 -11.46
N VAL A 69 -29.67 23.13 -12.32
CA VAL A 69 -30.97 22.95 -13.00
C VAL A 69 -32.08 22.69 -12.00
N ALA A 70 -31.84 21.80 -11.02
CA ALA A 70 -32.85 21.47 -10.00
C ALA A 70 -33.23 22.69 -9.15
N THR A 71 -32.23 23.44 -8.67
CA THR A 71 -32.49 24.56 -7.74
C THR A 71 -32.99 25.81 -8.46
N VAL A 72 -32.48 26.14 -9.65
CA VAL A 72 -33.03 27.21 -10.49
C VAL A 72 -34.45 26.87 -10.93
N GLY A 73 -34.70 25.62 -11.33
CA GLY A 73 -36.03 25.13 -11.68
C GLY A 73 -37.01 25.21 -10.53
N ALA A 74 -36.59 24.84 -9.28
CA ALA A 74 -37.43 24.98 -8.09
C ALA A 74 -37.77 26.45 -7.80
N PHE A 75 -36.83 27.38 -7.95
CA PHE A 75 -37.05 28.82 -7.86
C PHE A 75 -38.07 29.32 -8.91
N ALA A 76 -37.86 28.91 -10.15
CA ALA A 76 -38.76 29.29 -11.27
C ALA A 76 -40.18 28.74 -11.05
N LEU A 77 -40.29 27.50 -10.56
CA LEU A 77 -41.60 26.90 -10.24
C LEU A 77 -42.30 27.62 -9.11
N ALA A 78 -41.61 28.04 -8.05
CA ALA A 78 -42.18 28.82 -6.95
C ALA A 78 -42.68 30.20 -7.41
N ILE A 79 -42.00 30.82 -8.39
CA ILE A 79 -42.46 32.07 -8.99
C ILE A 79 -43.73 31.83 -9.84
N TYR A 80 -43.68 30.79 -10.70
CA TYR A 80 -44.81 30.45 -11.59
C TYR A 80 -46.07 30.11 -10.83
N SER A 81 -45.94 29.27 -9.80
CA SER A 81 -47.07 28.83 -8.95
C SER A 81 -47.56 29.91 -7.96
N LYS A 82 -46.85 31.02 -7.86
CA LYS A 82 -47.07 32.09 -6.87
C LYS A 82 -47.11 31.57 -5.40
N SER A 83 -46.49 30.41 -5.16
CA SER A 83 -46.45 29.81 -3.79
C SER A 83 -45.63 30.64 -2.82
N GLY A 84 -44.61 31.36 -3.34
CA GLY A 84 -43.67 32.10 -2.50
C GLY A 84 -42.78 31.21 -1.60
N ASP A 85 -42.74 29.91 -1.89
CA ASP A 85 -41.93 28.95 -1.11
C ASP A 85 -40.57 28.75 -1.78
N TYR A 86 -39.66 29.68 -1.51
CA TYR A 86 -38.28 29.64 -2.03
C TYR A 86 -37.33 28.86 -1.12
N ASN A 87 -37.81 28.40 0.07
CA ASN A 87 -36.98 27.73 1.07
C ASN A 87 -36.40 26.43 0.56
N GLU A 88 -37.14 25.64 -0.22
CA GLU A 88 -36.71 24.34 -0.72
C GLU A 88 -35.45 24.46 -1.61
N ALA A 89 -35.43 25.41 -2.55
CA ALA A 89 -34.30 25.61 -3.44
C ALA A 89 -33.04 26.03 -2.68
N ILE A 90 -33.20 26.92 -1.67
CA ILE A 90 -32.05 27.34 -0.84
C ILE A 90 -31.61 26.21 0.07
N ALA A 91 -32.53 25.44 0.65
CA ALA A 91 -32.20 24.30 1.50
C ALA A 91 -31.41 23.25 0.73
N VAL A 92 -31.82 22.88 -0.48
CA VAL A 92 -31.06 21.94 -1.35
C VAL A 92 -29.64 22.44 -1.56
N MET A 93 -29.45 23.70 -1.94
CA MET A 93 -28.14 24.29 -2.18
C MET A 93 -27.29 24.37 -0.90
N LEU A 94 -27.93 24.70 0.22
CA LEU A 94 -27.28 24.78 1.54
C LEU A 94 -26.76 23.41 2.00
N PHE A 95 -27.61 22.39 1.94
CA PHE A 95 -27.21 21.03 2.34
C PHE A 95 -26.18 20.44 1.38
N TYR A 96 -26.28 20.74 0.08
CA TYR A 96 -25.23 20.36 -0.88
C TYR A 96 -23.88 20.99 -0.48
N GLN A 97 -23.85 22.28 -0.15
CA GLN A 97 -22.61 22.96 0.30
C GLN A 97 -22.07 22.40 1.63
N ILE A 98 -22.96 22.02 2.55
CA ILE A 98 -22.56 21.31 3.78
C ILE A 98 -21.90 19.97 3.44
N GLY A 99 -22.50 19.23 2.51
CA GLY A 99 -21.95 17.97 2.01
C GLY A 99 -20.56 18.14 1.38
N GLU A 100 -20.40 19.13 0.49
CA GLU A 100 -19.11 19.50 -0.14
C GLU A 100 -18.05 19.87 0.90
N LEU A 101 -18.44 20.63 1.94
CA LEU A 101 -17.54 20.98 3.04
C LEU A 101 -17.09 19.75 3.82
N PHE A 102 -18.04 18.89 4.18
CA PHE A 102 -17.76 17.64 4.90
C PHE A 102 -16.85 16.72 4.08
N GLN A 103 -17.13 16.55 2.79
CA GLN A 103 -16.31 15.81 1.84
C GLN A 103 -14.87 16.35 1.82
N SER A 104 -14.72 17.66 1.59
CA SER A 104 -13.42 18.32 1.52
C SER A 104 -12.63 18.15 2.83
N TYR A 105 -13.32 18.14 3.97
CA TYR A 105 -12.71 17.91 5.28
C TYR A 105 -12.28 16.44 5.44
N ALA A 106 -13.16 15.49 5.11
CA ALA A 106 -12.90 14.05 5.23
C ALA A 106 -11.76 13.58 4.33
N VAL A 107 -11.76 13.99 3.05
CA VAL A 107 -10.69 13.70 2.09
C VAL A 107 -9.35 14.27 2.59
N ARG A 108 -9.36 15.50 3.09
CA ARG A 108 -8.15 16.10 3.64
C ARG A 108 -7.65 15.40 4.89
N LYS A 109 -8.54 15.00 5.80
CA LYS A 109 -8.18 14.25 7.02
C LYS A 109 -7.58 12.89 6.65
N SER A 110 -8.16 12.21 5.67
CA SER A 110 -7.63 10.94 5.17
C SER A 110 -6.25 11.12 4.53
N ARG A 111 -6.09 12.13 3.67
CA ARG A 111 -4.77 12.49 3.09
C ARG A 111 -3.77 12.92 4.16
N ARG A 112 -4.20 13.60 5.21
CA ARG A 112 -3.32 14.02 6.31
C ARG A 112 -2.89 12.84 7.19
N ASN A 113 -3.67 11.78 7.29
CA ASN A 113 -3.24 10.54 7.93
C ASN A 113 -2.18 9.80 7.09
N ILE A 114 -2.18 9.99 5.77
CA ILE A 114 -1.09 9.60 4.86
C ILE A 114 0.09 10.58 5.01
N SER A 115 -0.17 11.89 5.18
CA SER A 115 0.86 12.89 5.51
C SER A 115 1.45 12.77 6.92
N ALA A 116 0.87 11.98 7.82
CA ALA A 116 1.56 11.63 9.07
C ALA A 116 2.73 10.65 8.82
N LEU A 117 2.72 9.98 7.64
CA LEU A 117 3.91 9.34 7.08
C LEU A 117 4.88 10.36 6.47
N MET A 118 4.41 11.52 6.00
CA MET A 118 5.27 12.64 5.60
C MET A 118 5.95 13.34 6.79
N ASP A 119 5.51 13.07 8.02
CA ASP A 119 6.22 13.47 9.24
C ASP A 119 7.55 12.71 9.43
N ILE A 120 7.82 11.67 8.60
CA ILE A 120 9.15 11.03 8.55
C ILE A 120 10.18 11.87 7.80
N ARG A 121 9.77 12.84 6.95
CA ARG A 121 10.71 13.72 6.25
C ARG A 121 11.51 14.53 7.29
N PRO A 122 12.85 14.50 7.23
CA PRO A 122 13.69 15.36 8.02
C PRO A 122 13.60 16.80 7.53
N ASP A 123 13.57 17.75 8.46
CA ASP A 123 13.49 19.17 8.13
C ASP A 123 14.85 19.78 7.85
N TYR A 124 15.94 19.17 8.35
CA TYR A 124 17.32 19.63 8.21
C TYR A 124 18.32 18.49 8.42
N ALA A 125 19.55 18.70 7.97
CA ALA A 125 20.72 17.88 8.29
C ALA A 125 21.77 18.75 9.03
N ASN A 126 22.46 18.19 10.03
CA ASN A 126 23.58 18.86 10.66
C ASN A 126 24.89 18.35 10.02
N ILE A 127 25.64 19.22 9.37
CA ILE A 127 26.96 18.92 8.80
C ILE A 127 28.04 19.53 9.69
N GLU A 128 29.12 18.81 9.92
CA GLU A 128 30.29 19.32 10.61
C GLU A 128 31.22 20.03 9.61
N ARG A 129 31.30 21.38 9.68
CA ARG A 129 32.27 22.21 8.92
C ARG A 129 33.14 22.99 9.89
N ASP A 130 34.45 22.86 9.76
CA ASP A 130 35.42 23.55 10.61
C ASP A 130 35.17 23.38 12.12
N GLY A 131 34.73 22.20 12.56
CA GLY A 131 34.45 21.90 13.96
C GLY A 131 33.16 22.54 14.50
N LYS A 132 32.31 23.12 13.64
CA LYS A 132 30.99 23.64 14.00
C LYS A 132 29.89 22.88 13.27
N LEU A 133 28.78 22.65 13.97
CA LEU A 133 27.57 22.07 13.37
C LEU A 133 26.79 23.18 12.65
N GLU A 134 26.62 22.98 11.36
CA GLU A 134 25.79 23.84 10.51
C GLU A 134 24.53 23.11 10.11
N ARG A 135 23.37 23.75 10.24
CA ARG A 135 22.08 23.20 9.75
C ARG A 135 21.90 23.59 8.29
N VAL A 136 21.75 22.58 7.44
CA VAL A 136 21.51 22.72 6.01
C VAL A 136 20.23 22.00 5.61
N ASP A 137 19.68 22.33 4.45
CA ASP A 137 18.59 21.53 3.85
C ASP A 137 19.14 20.15 3.46
N PRO A 138 18.44 19.06 3.74
CA PRO A 138 18.87 17.73 3.32
C PRO A 138 19.15 17.60 1.81
N ASP A 139 18.45 18.38 0.97
CA ASP A 139 18.68 18.43 -0.48
C ASP A 139 20.04 19.03 -0.87
N GLU A 140 20.73 19.72 0.04
CA GLU A 140 22.06 20.32 -0.19
C GLU A 140 23.22 19.42 0.26
N VAL A 141 22.93 18.24 0.82
CA VAL A 141 23.94 17.31 1.34
C VAL A 141 24.42 16.38 0.24
N GLU A 142 25.70 16.46 -0.08
CA GLU A 142 26.34 15.58 -1.08
C GLU A 142 26.63 14.18 -0.52
N ILE A 143 26.80 13.21 -1.41
CA ILE A 143 27.27 11.86 -1.07
C ILE A 143 28.67 11.96 -0.43
N ASP A 144 29.00 11.04 0.47
CA ASP A 144 30.23 11.00 1.25
C ASP A 144 30.40 12.13 2.28
N SER A 145 29.40 12.98 2.48
CA SER A 145 29.40 13.99 3.54
C SER A 145 29.24 13.34 4.92
N ILE A 146 29.80 13.99 5.96
CA ILE A 146 29.62 13.56 7.34
C ILE A 146 28.53 14.39 7.99
N ILE A 147 27.42 13.74 8.33
CA ILE A 147 26.32 14.35 9.08
C ILE A 147 26.34 13.89 10.53
N VAL A 148 25.86 14.76 11.42
CA VAL A 148 25.76 14.49 12.86
C VAL A 148 24.30 14.41 13.25
N VAL A 149 23.89 13.26 13.82
CA VAL A 149 22.51 13.03 14.27
C VAL A 149 22.47 12.96 15.79
N GLN A 150 21.86 13.96 16.41
CA GLN A 150 21.74 14.06 17.86
C GLN A 150 20.56 13.24 18.40
N PRO A 151 20.53 12.88 19.69
CA PRO A 151 19.38 12.24 20.32
C PRO A 151 18.10 13.05 20.12
N GLY A 152 17.02 12.39 19.72
CA GLY A 152 15.73 13.00 19.39
C GLY A 152 15.60 13.53 17.96
N GLU A 153 16.68 13.56 17.18
CA GLU A 153 16.65 13.99 15.79
C GLU A 153 16.34 12.84 14.85
N LYS A 154 15.74 13.18 13.69
CA LYS A 154 15.56 12.23 12.59
C LYS A 154 16.85 12.08 11.80
N VAL A 155 17.16 10.87 11.38
CA VAL A 155 18.25 10.61 10.44
C VAL A 155 17.91 11.25 9.09
N PRO A 156 18.68 12.24 8.60
CA PRO A 156 18.28 12.99 7.41
C PRO A 156 18.51 12.26 6.09
N LEU A 157 19.58 11.47 5.98
CA LEU A 157 19.97 10.73 4.78
C LEU A 157 20.39 9.30 5.13
N ASP A 158 20.33 8.41 4.15
CA ASP A 158 20.86 7.06 4.28
C ASP A 158 22.40 7.12 4.37
N GLY A 159 22.99 6.28 5.20
CA GLY A 159 24.44 6.29 5.37
C GLY A 159 24.98 5.19 6.26
N ILE A 160 26.29 5.24 6.52
CA ILE A 160 27.03 4.29 7.37
C ILE A 160 27.51 5.04 8.63
N VAL A 161 27.29 4.44 9.79
CA VAL A 161 27.77 4.98 11.07
C VAL A 161 29.29 4.94 11.10
N MET A 162 29.92 6.12 11.16
CA MET A 162 31.37 6.26 11.27
C MET A 162 31.83 6.30 12.72
N GLU A 163 31.02 6.91 13.60
CA GLU A 163 31.36 7.08 15.01
C GLU A 163 30.06 7.15 15.85
N GLY A 164 30.08 6.52 17.02
CA GLY A 164 28.97 6.51 17.96
C GLY A 164 28.21 5.19 18.02
N ASN A 165 27.45 5.01 19.10
CA ASN A 165 26.51 3.91 19.29
C ASN A 165 25.19 4.48 19.78
N SER A 166 24.08 3.98 19.28
CA SER A 166 22.74 4.43 19.67
C SER A 166 21.70 3.38 19.38
N SER A 167 20.45 3.64 19.80
CA SER A 167 19.27 2.89 19.37
C SER A 167 18.42 3.79 18.47
N LEU A 168 17.94 3.26 17.36
CA LEU A 168 17.08 3.98 16.42
C LEU A 168 15.63 3.51 16.55
N ASN A 169 14.71 4.46 16.66
CA ASN A 169 13.28 4.17 16.56
C ASN A 169 12.89 4.13 15.09
N THR A 170 12.57 2.95 14.60
CA THR A 170 12.17 2.67 13.21
C THR A 170 10.66 2.60 13.03
N SER A 171 9.88 2.76 14.11
CA SER A 171 8.42 2.50 14.12
C SER A 171 7.63 3.31 13.09
N ALA A 172 8.09 4.49 12.74
CA ALA A 172 7.45 5.32 11.71
C ALA A 172 7.60 4.74 10.29
N LEU A 173 8.63 3.93 10.05
CA LEU A 173 8.95 3.31 8.76
C LEU A 173 8.44 1.86 8.73
N THR A 174 8.84 1.05 9.71
CA THR A 174 8.58 -0.40 9.74
C THR A 174 7.30 -0.78 10.46
N GLY A 175 6.78 0.10 11.32
CA GLY A 175 5.68 -0.23 12.24
C GLY A 175 6.12 -1.05 13.46
N GLU A 176 7.41 -1.37 13.60
CA GLU A 176 7.95 -2.08 14.75
C GLU A 176 8.15 -1.14 15.93
N SER A 177 7.74 -1.59 17.13
CA SER A 177 7.87 -0.79 18.36
C SER A 177 9.22 -0.95 19.05
N LEU A 178 9.99 -1.98 18.69
CA LEU A 178 11.29 -2.23 19.28
C LEU A 178 12.37 -1.38 18.61
N PRO A 179 13.16 -0.60 19.36
CA PRO A 179 14.29 0.13 18.80
C PRO A 179 15.37 -0.81 18.24
N ARG A 180 16.01 -0.42 17.14
CA ARG A 180 17.16 -1.12 16.57
C ARG A 180 18.46 -0.52 17.08
N ASP A 181 19.31 -1.31 17.69
CA ASP A 181 20.64 -0.87 18.12
C ASP A 181 21.57 -0.75 16.91
N VAL A 182 22.38 0.32 16.89
CA VAL A 182 23.34 0.62 15.84
C VAL A 182 24.70 1.02 16.43
N LYS A 183 25.75 0.58 15.78
CA LYS A 183 27.16 0.81 16.15
C LYS A 183 27.97 1.21 14.89
N GLN A 184 29.22 1.56 15.13
CA GLN A 184 30.16 1.86 14.05
C GLN A 184 30.21 0.75 13.00
N GLY A 185 30.07 1.12 11.73
CA GLY A 185 30.06 0.22 10.56
C GLY A 185 28.65 -0.23 10.13
N ASP A 186 27.62 0.02 10.93
CA ASP A 186 26.25 -0.36 10.58
C ASP A 186 25.64 0.65 9.60
N GLU A 187 24.83 0.13 8.68
CA GLU A 187 24.01 0.97 7.78
C GLU A 187 22.78 1.50 8.51
N ILE A 188 22.49 2.78 8.31
CA ILE A 188 21.29 3.43 8.81
C ILE A 188 20.51 4.10 7.68
N ILE A 189 19.22 4.16 7.85
CA ILE A 189 18.27 4.72 6.85
C ILE A 189 17.68 6.03 7.33
N SER A 190 17.40 6.90 6.38
CA SER A 190 16.72 8.17 6.62
C SER A 190 15.32 7.97 7.20
N GLY A 191 14.86 8.91 8.03
CA GLY A 191 13.54 8.90 8.66
C GLY A 191 13.44 8.15 10.00
N CYS A 192 14.44 7.38 10.41
CA CYS A 192 14.54 6.84 11.77
C CYS A 192 14.80 7.97 12.78
N ILE A 193 14.33 7.81 14.01
CA ILE A 193 14.61 8.78 15.10
C ILE A 193 15.73 8.22 15.97
N ASN A 194 16.80 8.97 16.12
CA ASN A 194 17.88 8.65 17.02
C ASN A 194 17.44 8.81 18.49
N ILE A 195 17.66 7.80 19.36
CA ILE A 195 17.14 7.83 20.73
C ILE A 195 18.20 8.30 21.75
N ASN A 196 19.38 7.69 21.76
CA ASN A 196 20.30 7.79 22.91
C ASN A 196 21.59 8.55 22.62
N GLY A 197 22.41 8.06 21.70
CA GLY A 197 23.77 8.55 21.45
C GLY A 197 23.86 9.52 20.30
N VAL A 198 24.96 10.26 20.20
CA VAL A 198 25.26 11.06 19.01
C VAL A 198 25.89 10.14 17.97
N LEU A 199 25.39 10.18 16.75
CA LEU A 199 25.92 9.42 15.62
C LEU A 199 26.58 10.35 14.61
N LYS A 200 27.79 10.01 14.17
CA LYS A 200 28.38 10.59 12.96
C LYS A 200 28.19 9.58 11.82
N VAL A 201 27.57 10.03 10.76
CA VAL A 201 27.13 9.18 9.66
C VAL A 201 27.70 9.71 8.36
N LYS A 202 28.32 8.83 7.59
CA LYS A 202 28.77 9.11 6.23
C LYS A 202 27.63 8.84 5.26
N THR A 203 27.18 9.82 4.53
CA THR A 203 26.06 9.70 3.58
C THR A 203 26.43 8.80 2.39
N THR A 204 25.51 7.93 1.99
CA THR A 204 25.68 7.00 0.86
C THR A 204 24.81 7.35 -0.32
N LYS A 205 23.79 8.19 -0.13
CA LYS A 205 22.85 8.62 -1.18
C LYS A 205 22.53 10.11 -1.05
N GLU A 206 22.14 10.72 -2.16
CA GLU A 206 21.51 12.04 -2.15
C GLU A 206 20.10 11.97 -1.55
N PHE A 207 19.56 13.11 -1.07
CA PHE A 207 18.26 13.13 -0.41
C PHE A 207 17.13 12.63 -1.32
N GLY A 208 17.13 13.01 -2.60
CA GLY A 208 16.14 12.52 -3.58
C GLY A 208 16.12 11.01 -3.77
N GLU A 209 17.26 10.33 -3.55
CA GLU A 209 17.40 8.88 -3.63
C GLU A 209 17.32 8.18 -2.28
N SER A 210 17.15 8.93 -1.19
CA SER A 210 17.05 8.38 0.16
C SER A 210 15.80 7.51 0.34
N THR A 211 15.85 6.60 1.30
CA THR A 211 14.75 5.70 1.64
C THR A 211 13.47 6.48 1.96
N VAL A 212 13.57 7.57 2.71
CA VAL A 212 12.43 8.46 3.02
C VAL A 212 11.82 9.07 1.76
N SER A 213 12.65 9.63 0.87
CA SER A 213 12.16 10.26 -0.37
C SER A 213 11.43 9.27 -1.26
N LYS A 214 11.95 8.06 -1.41
CA LYS A 214 11.29 6.98 -2.17
C LYS A 214 9.97 6.54 -1.57
N ILE A 215 9.91 6.39 -0.23
CA ILE A 215 8.65 6.07 0.46
C ILE A 215 7.61 7.16 0.23
N LEU A 216 8.00 8.43 0.37
CA LEU A 216 7.12 9.57 0.15
C LEU A 216 6.60 9.62 -1.29
N GLU A 217 7.46 9.40 -2.27
CA GLU A 217 7.10 9.33 -3.68
C GLU A 217 6.12 8.18 -3.96
N LEU A 218 6.36 6.98 -3.44
CA LEU A 218 5.47 5.83 -3.56
C LEU A 218 4.07 6.12 -2.98
N VAL A 219 4.02 6.75 -1.82
CA VAL A 219 2.76 7.12 -1.16
C VAL A 219 2.03 8.21 -1.95
N GLU A 220 2.73 9.21 -2.47
CA GLU A 220 2.15 10.28 -3.28
C GLU A 220 1.63 9.75 -4.63
N ASN A 221 2.41 8.94 -5.31
CA ASN A 221 2.07 8.34 -6.60
C ASN A 221 1.02 7.22 -6.49
N SER A 222 0.80 6.64 -5.32
CA SER A 222 -0.21 5.59 -5.10
C SER A 222 -1.63 6.02 -5.50
N SER A 223 -1.89 7.33 -5.49
CA SER A 223 -3.18 7.90 -5.90
C SER A 223 -3.42 7.91 -7.42
N SER A 224 -2.40 7.70 -8.23
CA SER A 224 -2.49 7.79 -9.70
C SER A 224 -3.03 6.51 -10.35
N ARG A 225 -2.84 5.34 -9.73
CA ARG A 225 -3.22 4.03 -10.25
C ARG A 225 -4.58 3.59 -9.71
N LYS A 226 -5.64 3.86 -10.49
CA LYS A 226 -7.04 3.61 -10.11
C LYS A 226 -7.41 2.14 -10.17
N SER A 227 -8.14 1.67 -9.16
CA SER A 227 -8.73 0.33 -9.09
C SER A 227 -9.82 0.11 -10.16
N LYS A 228 -10.18 -1.16 -10.40
CA LYS A 228 -11.33 -1.52 -11.26
C LYS A 228 -12.61 -0.91 -10.72
N SER A 229 -12.79 -0.90 -9.40
CA SER A 229 -13.94 -0.30 -8.73
C SER A 229 -14.04 1.21 -8.97
N GLU A 230 -12.93 1.95 -8.89
CA GLU A 230 -12.91 3.39 -9.21
C GLU A 230 -13.17 3.67 -10.69
N ASN A 231 -12.61 2.85 -11.58
CA ASN A 231 -12.84 2.95 -13.02
C ASN A 231 -14.29 2.63 -13.38
N PHE A 232 -14.90 1.62 -12.71
CA PHE A 232 -16.31 1.30 -12.87
C PHE A 232 -17.19 2.51 -12.51
N ILE A 233 -16.96 3.16 -11.37
CA ILE A 233 -17.74 4.33 -10.94
C ILE A 233 -17.57 5.48 -11.94
N SER A 234 -16.36 5.70 -12.45
CA SER A 234 -16.12 6.75 -13.46
C SER A 234 -16.87 6.48 -14.77
N LYS A 235 -16.95 5.22 -15.21
CA LYS A 235 -17.73 4.80 -16.39
C LYS A 235 -19.23 4.86 -16.10
N PHE A 236 -19.66 4.38 -14.93
CA PHE A 236 -21.06 4.42 -14.49
C PHE A 236 -21.59 5.86 -14.50
N ALA A 237 -20.88 6.80 -13.89
CA ALA A 237 -21.31 8.20 -13.85
C ALA A 237 -21.49 8.81 -15.24
N LYS A 238 -20.64 8.47 -16.22
CA LYS A 238 -20.74 8.95 -17.60
C LYS A 238 -22.02 8.50 -18.33
N VAL A 239 -22.55 7.34 -18.00
CA VAL A 239 -23.77 6.79 -18.60
C VAL A 239 -25.00 7.14 -17.76
N TYR A 240 -24.87 7.04 -16.45
CA TYR A 240 -25.96 7.27 -15.51
C TYR A 240 -26.48 8.69 -15.53
N THR A 241 -25.61 9.71 -15.53
CA THR A 241 -26.03 11.11 -15.45
C THR A 241 -26.86 11.57 -16.67
N PRO A 242 -26.46 11.30 -17.93
CA PRO A 242 -27.33 11.57 -19.08
C PRO A 242 -28.66 10.81 -19.02
N ALA A 243 -28.62 9.52 -18.66
CA ALA A 243 -29.85 8.71 -18.56
C ALA A 243 -30.85 9.30 -17.57
N VAL A 244 -30.37 9.75 -16.42
CA VAL A 244 -31.20 10.43 -15.41
C VAL A 244 -31.75 11.76 -15.93
N CYS A 245 -30.96 12.57 -16.61
CA CYS A 245 -31.44 13.84 -17.18
C CYS A 245 -32.57 13.61 -18.19
N TYR A 246 -32.42 12.64 -19.10
CA TYR A 246 -33.48 12.31 -20.05
C TYR A 246 -34.71 11.70 -19.34
N SER A 247 -34.53 10.88 -18.30
CA SER A 247 -35.66 10.34 -17.52
C SER A 247 -36.40 11.44 -16.78
N ALA A 248 -35.70 12.41 -16.20
CA ALA A 248 -36.32 13.57 -15.55
C ALA A 248 -37.10 14.45 -16.56
N LEU A 249 -36.53 14.66 -17.73
CA LEU A 249 -37.20 15.39 -18.81
C LEU A 249 -38.47 14.65 -19.27
N ALA A 250 -38.37 13.34 -19.46
CA ALA A 250 -39.53 12.52 -19.80
C ALA A 250 -40.59 12.56 -18.70
N LEU A 251 -40.20 12.50 -17.41
CA LEU A 251 -41.10 12.61 -16.27
C LEU A 251 -41.78 13.99 -16.20
N ALA A 252 -41.13 15.05 -16.59
CA ALA A 252 -41.69 16.40 -16.62
C ALA A 252 -42.73 16.59 -17.77
N ILE A 253 -42.56 15.89 -18.88
CA ILE A 253 -43.33 16.17 -20.14
C ILE A 253 -44.36 15.08 -20.43
N LEU A 254 -44.01 13.79 -20.35
CA LEU A 254 -44.90 12.72 -20.80
C LEU A 254 -46.18 12.58 -19.96
N PRO A 255 -46.16 12.58 -18.63
CA PRO A 255 -47.39 12.40 -17.87
C PRO A 255 -48.40 13.54 -18.04
N PRO A 256 -48.01 14.86 -18.02
CA PRO A 256 -48.94 15.94 -18.33
C PRO A 256 -49.56 15.82 -19.72
N LEU A 257 -48.75 15.42 -20.74
CA LEU A 257 -49.26 15.20 -22.08
C LEU A 257 -50.26 14.05 -22.14
N VAL A 258 -49.98 12.95 -21.47
CA VAL A 258 -50.91 11.80 -21.38
C VAL A 258 -52.22 12.22 -20.66
N GLN A 259 -52.14 13.00 -19.58
CA GLN A 259 -53.32 13.53 -18.90
C GLN A 259 -54.21 14.39 -19.86
N MET A 260 -53.55 15.25 -20.64
CA MET A 260 -54.26 16.15 -21.57
C MET A 260 -54.80 15.40 -22.79
N LEU A 261 -54.01 14.54 -23.43
CA LEU A 261 -54.37 13.94 -24.72
C LEU A 261 -55.22 12.68 -24.61
N PHE A 262 -55.01 11.87 -23.57
CA PHE A 262 -55.65 10.56 -23.46
C PHE A 262 -56.67 10.48 -22.33
N LEU A 263 -56.51 11.26 -21.23
CA LEU A 263 -57.41 11.20 -20.11
C LEU A 263 -58.39 12.38 -20.05
N GLY A 264 -58.26 13.37 -20.92
CA GLY A 264 -59.12 14.56 -20.95
C GLY A 264 -59.07 15.40 -19.67
N GLN A 265 -58.02 15.23 -18.85
CA GLN A 265 -57.81 15.96 -17.62
C GLN A 265 -56.96 17.20 -17.81
N THR A 266 -57.09 18.18 -16.91
CA THR A 266 -56.21 19.35 -16.93
C THR A 266 -54.78 18.92 -16.58
N ALA A 267 -53.84 19.27 -17.47
CA ALA A 267 -52.42 18.93 -17.31
C ALA A 267 -51.83 19.60 -16.07
N GLN A 268 -51.36 18.81 -15.13
CA GLN A 268 -50.76 19.28 -13.86
C GLN A 268 -49.27 19.53 -14.03
N TRP A 269 -48.84 20.40 -14.92
CA TRP A 269 -47.44 20.69 -15.25
C TRP A 269 -46.60 20.99 -14.01
N GLY A 270 -47.07 21.81 -13.08
CA GLY A 270 -46.33 22.16 -11.84
C GLY A 270 -45.97 20.96 -10.98
N VAL A 271 -46.88 20.01 -10.84
CA VAL A 271 -46.66 18.79 -10.04
C VAL A 271 -45.60 17.90 -10.69
N TRP A 272 -45.66 17.69 -12.01
CA TRP A 272 -44.72 16.81 -12.71
C TRP A 272 -43.36 17.44 -12.86
N ILE A 273 -43.27 18.76 -13.08
CA ILE A 273 -41.99 19.49 -13.06
C ILE A 273 -41.38 19.39 -11.65
N TYR A 274 -42.13 19.57 -10.57
CA TYR A 274 -41.63 19.41 -9.20
C TYR A 274 -41.07 18.00 -8.96
N ARG A 275 -41.77 16.95 -9.40
CA ARG A 275 -41.29 15.56 -9.31
C ARG A 275 -40.02 15.34 -10.11
N ALA A 276 -39.92 15.90 -11.32
CA ALA A 276 -38.73 15.82 -12.15
C ALA A 276 -37.53 16.52 -11.51
N LEU A 277 -37.73 17.69 -10.90
CA LEU A 277 -36.66 18.40 -10.17
C LEU A 277 -36.21 17.64 -8.92
N THR A 278 -37.17 17.09 -8.15
CA THR A 278 -36.85 16.20 -7.03
C THR A 278 -36.07 14.97 -7.47
N PHE A 279 -36.49 14.35 -8.59
CA PHE A 279 -35.80 13.20 -9.19
C PHE A 279 -34.35 13.55 -9.58
N LEU A 280 -34.09 14.74 -10.13
CA LEU A 280 -32.74 15.22 -10.45
C LEU A 280 -31.87 15.37 -9.19
N VAL A 281 -32.41 15.93 -8.10
CA VAL A 281 -31.64 16.08 -6.84
C VAL A 281 -31.28 14.71 -6.27
N ILE A 282 -32.24 13.76 -6.22
CA ILE A 282 -31.99 12.41 -5.73
C ILE A 282 -30.88 11.71 -6.53
N SER A 283 -30.78 11.97 -7.81
CA SER A 283 -29.97 11.18 -8.73
C SER A 283 -28.46 11.45 -8.69
N CYS A 284 -27.96 12.45 -7.92
CA CYS A 284 -26.52 12.69 -7.84
C CYS A 284 -25.78 11.46 -7.25
N PRO A 285 -24.77 10.87 -7.92
CA PRO A 285 -24.03 9.74 -7.42
C PRO A 285 -22.93 10.11 -6.41
N CYS A 286 -23.09 11.24 -5.68
CA CYS A 286 -22.08 11.86 -4.83
C CYS A 286 -21.48 10.89 -3.80
N ALA A 287 -22.33 10.07 -3.15
CA ALA A 287 -21.89 9.09 -2.16
C ALA A 287 -20.90 8.06 -2.73
N LEU A 288 -21.12 7.59 -3.98
CA LEU A 288 -20.25 6.60 -4.63
C LEU A 288 -18.92 7.22 -5.10
N VAL A 289 -19.02 8.38 -5.76
CA VAL A 289 -17.85 9.06 -6.33
C VAL A 289 -16.83 9.44 -5.25
N ILE A 290 -17.30 9.68 -4.03
CA ILE A 290 -16.47 10.15 -2.91
C ILE A 290 -16.01 9.01 -2.01
N SER A 291 -16.93 8.13 -1.58
CA SER A 291 -16.61 7.13 -0.55
C SER A 291 -15.66 6.05 -1.04
N ILE A 292 -15.67 5.72 -2.32
CA ILE A 292 -14.84 4.64 -2.87
C ILE A 292 -13.36 5.03 -2.91
N PRO A 293 -12.93 6.14 -3.56
CA PRO A 293 -11.54 6.57 -3.48
C PRO A 293 -11.10 6.82 -2.03
N LEU A 294 -11.98 7.39 -1.19
CA LEU A 294 -11.68 7.63 0.21
C LEU A 294 -11.42 6.34 0.98
N SER A 295 -12.16 5.26 0.69
CA SER A 295 -11.94 3.94 1.30
C SER A 295 -10.56 3.38 0.94
N PHE A 296 -10.17 3.47 -0.34
CA PHE A 296 -8.85 3.03 -0.79
C PHE A 296 -7.73 3.88 -0.18
N PHE A 297 -7.86 5.20 -0.18
CA PHE A 297 -6.88 6.08 0.46
C PHE A 297 -6.72 5.79 1.95
N ALA A 298 -7.82 5.59 2.64
CA ALA A 298 -7.79 5.23 4.06
C ALA A 298 -7.19 3.83 4.28
N GLY A 299 -7.48 2.88 3.39
CA GLY A 299 -6.90 1.52 3.42
C GLY A 299 -5.39 1.51 3.18
N ILE A 300 -4.92 2.23 2.16
CA ILE A 300 -3.48 2.38 1.86
C ILE A 300 -2.77 3.07 3.04
N GLY A 301 -3.34 4.17 3.56
CA GLY A 301 -2.77 4.84 4.72
C GLY A 301 -2.79 4.00 6.01
N GLY A 302 -3.79 3.13 6.17
CA GLY A 302 -3.83 2.13 7.26
C GLY A 302 -2.76 1.06 7.10
N ALA A 303 -2.59 0.52 5.89
CA ALA A 303 -1.57 -0.48 5.58
C ALA A 303 -0.15 0.06 5.82
N SER A 304 0.09 1.28 5.38
CA SER A 304 1.39 1.93 5.54
C SER A 304 1.79 2.14 7.00
N LYS A 305 0.85 2.42 7.91
CA LYS A 305 1.11 2.48 9.37
C LYS A 305 1.57 1.15 9.97
N GLU A 306 1.24 0.05 9.31
CA GLU A 306 1.65 -1.30 9.69
C GLU A 306 2.90 -1.77 8.92
N GLY A 307 3.62 -0.83 8.27
CA GLY A 307 4.82 -1.13 7.50
C GLY A 307 4.55 -1.82 6.16
N VAL A 308 3.33 -1.72 5.62
CA VAL A 308 2.94 -2.29 4.32
C VAL A 308 2.65 -1.16 3.34
N LEU A 309 3.54 -0.93 2.39
CA LEU A 309 3.36 0.07 1.34
C LEU A 309 2.69 -0.55 0.12
N ILE A 310 1.52 -0.03 -0.25
CA ILE A 310 0.77 -0.47 -1.43
C ILE A 310 0.78 0.66 -2.46
N LYS A 311 1.33 0.43 -3.64
CA LYS A 311 1.58 1.44 -4.68
C LYS A 311 0.34 1.93 -5.42
N GLY A 312 -0.86 1.46 -5.08
CA GLY A 312 -2.08 1.91 -5.72
C GLY A 312 -3.33 1.17 -5.28
N SER A 313 -4.51 1.77 -5.53
CA SER A 313 -5.79 1.16 -5.22
C SER A 313 -6.07 -0.10 -6.06
N ASN A 314 -5.56 -0.16 -7.31
CA ASN A 314 -5.62 -1.35 -8.15
C ASN A 314 -4.88 -2.54 -7.51
N TYR A 315 -3.71 -2.31 -6.90
CA TYR A 315 -2.95 -3.36 -6.24
C TYR A 315 -3.62 -3.82 -4.95
N MET A 316 -4.22 -2.90 -4.18
CA MET A 316 -5.03 -3.27 -3.01
C MET A 316 -6.23 -4.15 -3.42
N GLU A 317 -6.91 -3.82 -4.53
CA GLU A 317 -8.00 -4.63 -5.06
C GLU A 317 -7.50 -6.01 -5.50
N THR A 318 -6.38 -6.08 -6.23
CA THR A 318 -5.75 -7.34 -6.68
C THR A 318 -5.32 -8.20 -5.48
N LEU A 319 -4.64 -7.61 -4.49
CA LEU A 319 -4.18 -8.32 -3.29
C LEU A 319 -5.34 -8.91 -2.47
N SER A 320 -6.50 -8.25 -2.44
CA SER A 320 -7.69 -8.77 -1.77
C SER A 320 -8.18 -10.10 -2.35
N GLN A 321 -7.90 -10.34 -3.64
CA GLN A 321 -8.30 -11.51 -4.42
C GLN A 321 -7.19 -12.57 -4.47
N ALA A 322 -6.06 -12.37 -3.79
CA ALA A 322 -4.95 -13.33 -3.75
C ALA A 322 -5.42 -14.67 -3.16
N LYS A 323 -5.26 -15.72 -3.96
CA LYS A 323 -5.57 -17.12 -3.62
C LYS A 323 -4.37 -18.04 -3.78
N PHE A 324 -3.40 -17.65 -4.58
CA PHE A 324 -2.10 -18.28 -4.77
C PHE A 324 -1.04 -17.35 -4.20
N VAL A 325 -0.18 -17.88 -3.35
CA VAL A 325 0.98 -17.13 -2.83
C VAL A 325 2.22 -17.96 -3.11
N VAL A 326 3.09 -17.40 -3.93
CA VAL A 326 4.34 -18.02 -4.37
C VAL A 326 5.49 -17.30 -3.69
N PHE A 327 6.38 -18.04 -3.07
CA PHE A 327 7.53 -17.51 -2.34
C PHE A 327 8.83 -17.87 -3.04
N ASP A 328 9.76 -16.93 -3.15
CA ASP A 328 11.17 -17.31 -3.15
C ASP A 328 11.57 -17.77 -1.75
N ILE A 329 12.55 -18.65 -1.64
CA ILE A 329 12.98 -19.16 -0.33
C ILE A 329 13.89 -18.16 0.36
N THR A 330 14.94 -17.72 -0.36
CA THR A 330 16.01 -16.89 0.19
C THR A 330 15.52 -15.45 0.37
N GLY A 331 15.62 -14.94 1.58
CA GLY A 331 15.12 -13.62 1.95
C GLY A 331 13.68 -13.63 2.49
N PRO A 332 12.63 -14.00 1.74
CA PRO A 332 11.26 -13.99 2.25
C PRO A 332 10.97 -14.94 3.41
N LEU A 333 11.45 -16.17 3.37
CA LEU A 333 11.18 -17.21 4.38
C LEU A 333 12.39 -17.56 5.23
N THR A 334 13.60 -17.23 4.76
CA THR A 334 14.87 -17.46 5.44
C THR A 334 15.61 -16.15 5.66
N GLN A 335 16.64 -16.17 6.50
CA GLN A 335 17.42 -14.97 6.82
C GLN A 335 18.49 -14.64 5.77
N GLY A 336 18.73 -15.52 4.77
CA GLY A 336 19.86 -15.42 3.88
C GLY A 336 21.22 -15.60 4.58
N VAL A 337 21.20 -16.12 5.80
CA VAL A 337 22.36 -16.36 6.64
C VAL A 337 22.60 -17.85 6.74
N PHE A 338 23.70 -18.30 6.16
CA PHE A 338 24.11 -19.69 6.26
C PHE A 338 24.76 -19.96 7.61
N GLU A 339 24.33 -21.02 8.29
CA GLU A 339 24.93 -21.51 9.52
C GLU A 339 25.26 -23.00 9.42
N VAL A 340 26.29 -23.39 10.15
CA VAL A 340 26.62 -24.80 10.31
C VAL A 340 25.55 -25.47 11.17
N SER A 341 24.75 -26.33 10.55
CA SER A 341 23.66 -27.07 11.21
C SER A 341 24.10 -28.44 11.74
N GLY A 342 25.20 -28.98 11.22
CA GLY A 342 25.77 -30.26 11.67
C GLY A 342 27.22 -30.43 11.23
N VAL A 343 27.98 -31.15 12.03
CA VAL A 343 29.35 -31.58 11.74
C VAL A 343 29.42 -33.08 11.94
N HIS A 344 29.65 -33.80 10.86
CA HIS A 344 29.78 -35.25 10.87
C HIS A 344 31.23 -35.66 10.63
N HIS A 345 31.83 -36.28 11.60
CA HIS A 345 33.23 -36.64 11.55
C HIS A 345 33.44 -38.16 11.53
N ASN A 346 34.56 -38.61 10.96
CA ASN A 346 34.98 -40.04 10.98
C ASN A 346 35.93 -40.30 12.15
N VAL A 347 37.22 -40.06 11.92
CA VAL A 347 38.28 -40.36 12.89
C VAL A 347 38.70 -39.10 13.67
N ILE A 348 38.69 -37.96 13.00
CA ILE A 348 39.07 -36.69 13.62
C ILE A 348 37.94 -36.14 14.50
N GLU A 349 38.28 -35.47 15.62
CA GLU A 349 37.27 -34.81 16.44
C GLU A 349 36.53 -33.69 15.65
N GLU A 350 35.23 -33.55 15.93
CA GLU A 350 34.35 -32.52 15.31
C GLU A 350 34.99 -31.13 15.32
N ARG A 351 35.53 -30.73 16.45
CA ARG A 351 36.16 -29.41 16.63
C ARG A 351 37.38 -29.19 15.75
N LYS A 352 38.17 -30.26 15.52
CA LYS A 352 39.34 -30.22 14.65
C LYS A 352 38.93 -30.24 13.18
N LEU A 353 37.87 -30.98 12.81
CA LEU A 353 37.34 -30.99 11.47
C LEU A 353 36.90 -29.58 11.08
N LEU A 354 36.14 -28.90 11.95
CA LEU A 354 35.69 -27.53 11.77
C LEU A 354 36.87 -26.55 11.72
N GLU A 355 37.90 -26.72 12.54
CA GLU A 355 39.12 -25.91 12.54
C GLU A 355 39.86 -26.00 11.18
N TYR A 356 40.12 -27.23 10.70
CA TYR A 356 40.80 -27.43 9.42
C TYR A 356 40.02 -26.86 8.25
N ALA A 357 38.67 -27.05 8.25
CA ALA A 357 37.82 -26.48 7.21
C ALA A 357 37.82 -24.94 7.26
N ALA A 358 37.71 -24.33 8.46
CA ALA A 358 37.72 -22.88 8.62
C ALA A 358 39.06 -22.24 8.20
N LEU A 359 40.16 -22.90 8.52
CA LEU A 359 41.49 -22.45 8.10
C LEU A 359 41.66 -22.59 6.58
N ALA A 360 41.26 -23.71 5.98
CA ALA A 360 41.34 -23.89 4.52
C ALA A 360 40.51 -22.83 3.77
N GLU A 361 39.35 -22.48 4.30
CA GLU A 361 38.40 -21.50 3.72
C GLU A 361 38.70 -20.04 4.11
N CYS A 362 39.86 -19.77 4.74
CA CYS A 362 40.17 -18.44 5.33
C CYS A 362 40.32 -17.31 4.31
N ALA A 363 40.60 -17.62 3.07
CA ALA A 363 40.77 -16.63 1.99
C ALA A 363 39.51 -16.41 1.15
N SER A 364 38.50 -17.29 1.28
CA SER A 364 37.27 -17.22 0.50
C SER A 364 36.30 -16.21 1.09
N SER A 365 35.70 -15.40 0.22
CA SER A 365 34.60 -14.49 0.56
C SER A 365 33.22 -15.13 0.43
N HIS A 366 33.15 -16.40 0.05
CA HIS A 366 31.89 -17.11 -0.18
C HIS A 366 31.05 -17.20 1.12
N PRO A 367 29.71 -17.04 1.07
CA PRO A 367 28.87 -17.11 2.28
C PRO A 367 29.03 -18.41 3.06
N ILE A 368 29.19 -19.55 2.40
CA ILE A 368 29.47 -20.86 3.00
C ILE A 368 30.78 -20.83 3.81
N SER A 369 31.84 -20.29 3.22
CA SER A 369 33.16 -20.18 3.88
C SER A 369 33.07 -19.31 5.13
N LYS A 370 32.36 -18.19 5.05
CA LYS A 370 32.12 -17.30 6.20
C LYS A 370 31.29 -17.97 7.29
N SER A 371 30.36 -18.87 6.96
CA SER A 371 29.58 -19.62 7.95
C SER A 371 30.46 -20.61 8.71
N ILE A 372 31.35 -21.32 8.03
CA ILE A 372 32.32 -22.23 8.64
C ILE A 372 33.28 -21.47 9.57
N GLN A 373 33.79 -20.31 9.10
CA GLN A 373 34.68 -19.45 9.91
C GLN A 373 33.96 -18.93 11.17
N ARG A 374 32.70 -18.52 11.08
CA ARG A 374 31.90 -18.11 12.23
C ARG A 374 31.64 -19.24 13.21
N ALA A 375 31.31 -20.42 12.70
CA ALA A 375 31.07 -21.60 13.55
C ALA A 375 32.33 -22.03 14.30
N TYR A 376 33.53 -21.87 13.72
CA TYR A 376 34.80 -22.08 14.39
C TYR A 376 34.98 -21.15 15.62
N GLY A 377 34.51 -19.90 15.53
CA GLY A 377 34.39 -18.96 16.64
C GLY A 377 35.71 -18.48 17.26
N LYS A 378 36.84 -18.72 16.59
CA LYS A 378 38.15 -18.24 17.02
C LYS A 378 38.79 -17.40 15.91
N GLU A 379 39.75 -16.57 16.28
CA GLU A 379 40.57 -15.84 15.33
C GLU A 379 41.34 -16.80 14.42
N ILE A 380 41.28 -16.53 13.09
CA ILE A 380 41.93 -17.38 12.10
C ILE A 380 43.38 -16.94 11.92
N ASP A 381 44.30 -17.78 12.38
CA ASP A 381 45.72 -17.57 12.18
C ASP A 381 46.12 -17.96 10.74
N ARG A 382 46.22 -16.97 9.87
CA ARG A 382 46.58 -17.15 8.46
C ARG A 382 48.02 -17.67 8.26
N ASN A 383 48.91 -17.56 9.27
CA ASN A 383 50.29 -18.09 9.17
C ASN A 383 50.32 -19.62 9.16
N ARG A 384 49.25 -20.27 9.62
CA ARG A 384 49.10 -21.73 9.57
C ARG A 384 48.68 -22.27 8.22
N VAL A 385 48.36 -21.36 7.22
CA VAL A 385 47.78 -21.75 5.95
C VAL A 385 48.72 -21.33 4.81
N SER A 386 48.98 -22.24 3.89
CA SER A 386 49.77 -21.99 2.66
C SER A 386 49.14 -22.71 1.45
N ASP A 387 49.62 -22.40 0.25
CA ASP A 387 49.26 -23.08 -1.00
C ASP A 387 47.73 -23.16 -1.25
N ILE A 388 47.01 -22.04 -1.00
CA ILE A 388 45.55 -21.98 -1.18
C ILE A 388 45.22 -22.01 -2.69
N GLN A 389 44.40 -22.98 -3.11
CA GLN A 389 43.90 -23.13 -4.47
C GLN A 389 42.38 -23.20 -4.43
N GLU A 390 41.72 -22.16 -4.89
CA GLU A 390 40.25 -22.15 -5.07
C GLU A 390 39.92 -22.76 -6.45
N ILE A 391 39.07 -23.79 -6.44
CA ILE A 391 38.59 -24.49 -7.63
C ILE A 391 37.12 -24.11 -7.85
N SER A 392 36.88 -23.23 -8.81
CA SER A 392 35.53 -22.71 -9.08
C SER A 392 34.50 -23.82 -9.24
N GLY A 393 33.39 -23.70 -8.50
CA GLY A 393 32.30 -24.67 -8.50
C GLY A 393 32.60 -26.02 -7.82
N HIS A 394 33.76 -26.15 -7.14
CA HIS A 394 34.15 -27.39 -6.47
C HIS A 394 34.48 -27.17 -4.98
N GLY A 395 35.27 -26.17 -4.64
CA GLY A 395 35.77 -25.91 -3.29
C GLY A 395 37.20 -25.44 -3.23
N ILE A 396 37.87 -25.63 -2.11
CA ILE A 396 39.21 -25.14 -1.83
C ILE A 396 40.13 -26.30 -1.44
N ILE A 397 41.39 -26.24 -1.89
CA ILE A 397 42.49 -27.06 -1.40
C ILE A 397 43.54 -26.12 -0.82
N ALA A 398 43.98 -26.37 0.39
CA ALA A 398 45.00 -25.55 1.07
C ALA A 398 45.88 -26.43 1.95
N LYS A 399 47.12 -25.98 2.24
CA LYS A 399 47.95 -26.61 3.28
C LYS A 399 47.70 -25.91 4.61
N VAL A 400 47.22 -26.65 5.60
CA VAL A 400 47.00 -26.21 6.95
C VAL A 400 47.93 -26.99 7.89
N ASP A 401 48.81 -26.32 8.63
CA ASP A 401 49.84 -26.92 9.47
C ASP A 401 50.68 -27.97 8.72
N GLY A 402 50.96 -27.74 7.45
CA GLY A 402 51.73 -28.64 6.58
C GLY A 402 50.94 -29.83 6.03
N ARG A 403 49.63 -30.00 6.38
CA ARG A 403 48.75 -31.03 5.84
C ARG A 403 47.91 -30.49 4.70
N GLU A 404 47.71 -31.32 3.68
CA GLU A 404 46.78 -30.94 2.60
C GLU A 404 45.34 -31.12 3.03
N VAL A 405 44.59 -30.03 3.03
CA VAL A 405 43.16 -30.00 3.40
C VAL A 405 42.34 -29.61 2.17
N ALA A 406 41.40 -30.46 1.79
CA ALA A 406 40.44 -30.20 0.74
C ALA A 406 39.04 -30.04 1.37
N ALA A 407 38.43 -28.87 1.19
CA ALA A 407 37.06 -28.56 1.63
C ALA A 407 36.19 -28.19 0.44
N GLY A 408 35.07 -28.89 0.22
CA GLY A 408 34.23 -28.62 -0.95
C GLY A 408 33.12 -29.64 -1.16
N ASN A 409 32.48 -29.55 -2.33
CA ASN A 409 31.36 -30.43 -2.68
C ASN A 409 31.83 -31.82 -3.16
N SER A 410 30.88 -32.70 -3.46
CA SER A 410 31.13 -34.06 -3.94
C SER A 410 31.98 -34.10 -5.27
N LYS A 411 31.90 -33.04 -6.08
CA LYS A 411 32.71 -32.94 -7.31
C LYS A 411 34.20 -32.75 -6.98
N LEU A 412 34.52 -32.01 -5.90
CA LEU A 412 35.89 -31.88 -5.42
C LEU A 412 36.43 -33.24 -4.96
N MET A 413 35.67 -33.97 -4.14
CA MET A 413 36.07 -35.30 -3.63
C MET A 413 36.35 -36.27 -4.78
N LYS A 414 35.50 -36.30 -5.82
CA LYS A 414 35.71 -37.09 -7.03
C LYS A 414 36.98 -36.66 -7.78
N LYS A 415 37.26 -35.37 -7.89
CA LYS A 415 38.41 -34.84 -8.61
C LYS A 415 39.76 -35.23 -7.95
N ILE A 416 39.76 -35.30 -6.61
CA ILE A 416 40.95 -35.70 -5.83
C ILE A 416 40.97 -37.21 -5.54
N ASN A 417 40.03 -37.99 -6.13
CA ASN A 417 39.90 -39.46 -5.94
C ASN A 417 39.74 -39.90 -4.47
N VAL A 418 38.97 -39.14 -3.68
CA VAL A 418 38.65 -39.46 -2.31
C VAL A 418 37.24 -40.05 -2.24
N GLU A 419 37.10 -41.26 -1.69
CA GLU A 419 35.79 -41.84 -1.39
C GLU A 419 35.14 -41.09 -0.23
N TYR A 420 33.88 -40.66 -0.41
CA TYR A 420 33.15 -39.90 0.59
C TYR A 420 31.82 -40.60 0.94
N HIS A 421 31.31 -40.38 2.12
CA HIS A 421 30.03 -40.90 2.55
C HIS A 421 28.90 -39.90 2.21
N GLY A 422 27.75 -40.44 1.75
CA GLY A 422 26.54 -39.63 1.60
C GLY A 422 26.04 -39.17 2.96
N CYS A 423 25.55 -37.96 3.02
CA CYS A 423 24.89 -37.42 4.21
C CYS A 423 23.36 -37.54 4.04
N HIS A 424 22.67 -37.92 5.11
CA HIS A 424 21.21 -37.94 5.15
C HIS A 424 20.63 -36.62 5.70
N ASP A 425 21.47 -35.77 6.29
CA ASP A 425 21.06 -34.46 6.76
C ASP A 425 20.90 -33.48 5.60
N VAL A 426 19.97 -32.59 5.75
CA VAL A 426 19.56 -31.68 4.68
C VAL A 426 20.27 -30.35 4.84
N GLY A 427 20.99 -29.97 3.78
CA GLY A 427 21.75 -28.75 3.71
C GLY A 427 22.78 -28.78 2.58
N THR A 428 23.54 -27.70 2.43
CA THR A 428 24.71 -27.70 1.59
C THR A 428 25.84 -28.45 2.30
N ILE A 429 26.29 -29.53 1.70
CA ILE A 429 27.31 -30.39 2.30
C ILE A 429 28.70 -29.95 1.82
N VAL A 430 29.57 -29.61 2.78
CA VAL A 430 30.99 -29.38 2.56
C VAL A 430 31.75 -30.58 3.08
N HIS A 431 32.23 -31.42 2.17
CA HIS A 431 33.07 -32.55 2.49
C HIS A 431 34.50 -32.08 2.79
N VAL A 432 35.13 -32.71 3.77
CA VAL A 432 36.49 -32.38 4.21
C VAL A 432 37.37 -33.61 4.11
N ALA A 433 38.46 -33.48 3.37
CA ALA A 433 39.50 -34.50 3.29
C ALA A 433 40.86 -33.92 3.73
N ILE A 434 41.64 -34.70 4.45
CA ILE A 434 42.96 -34.32 4.94
C ILE A 434 43.95 -35.38 4.49
N ASP A 435 45.05 -34.95 3.83
CA ASP A 435 46.10 -35.81 3.28
C ASP A 435 45.52 -36.95 2.41
N GLY A 436 44.51 -36.63 1.59
CA GLY A 436 43.84 -37.56 0.69
C GLY A 436 42.88 -38.56 1.37
N LYS A 437 42.60 -38.40 2.66
CA LYS A 437 41.63 -39.25 3.38
C LYS A 437 40.37 -38.45 3.74
N TYR A 438 39.20 -39.04 3.57
CA TYR A 438 37.96 -38.45 3.97
C TYR A 438 37.80 -38.44 5.49
N GLU A 439 37.67 -37.26 6.09
CA GLU A 439 37.59 -37.07 7.55
C GLU A 439 36.18 -36.71 8.01
N GLY A 440 35.29 -36.29 7.10
CA GLY A 440 33.92 -35.98 7.43
C GLY A 440 33.28 -34.92 6.53
N HIS A 441 32.16 -34.39 6.96
CA HIS A 441 31.48 -33.30 6.25
C HIS A 441 30.80 -32.34 7.23
N ILE A 442 30.62 -31.12 6.75
CA ILE A 442 29.93 -30.04 7.45
C ILE A 442 28.63 -29.75 6.68
N VAL A 443 27.52 -29.75 7.39
CA VAL A 443 26.20 -29.42 6.84
C VAL A 443 25.91 -27.97 7.13
N ILE A 444 25.55 -27.24 6.10
CA ILE A 444 25.25 -25.81 6.17
C ILE A 444 23.85 -25.58 5.64
N SER A 445 23.03 -24.91 6.42
CA SER A 445 21.67 -24.57 6.05
C SER A 445 21.38 -23.09 6.24
N ASP A 446 20.48 -22.54 5.43
CA ASP A 446 19.95 -21.20 5.64
C ASP A 446 18.94 -21.23 6.79
N ILE A 447 18.97 -20.21 7.63
CA ILE A 447 18.12 -20.13 8.82
C ILE A 447 16.72 -19.70 8.41
N VAL A 448 15.74 -20.53 8.72
CA VAL A 448 14.32 -20.16 8.57
C VAL A 448 13.98 -19.04 9.55
N LYS A 449 13.29 -17.98 9.10
CA LYS A 449 12.82 -16.91 9.98
C LYS A 449 11.81 -17.45 11.00
N GLU A 450 11.85 -16.94 12.20
CA GLU A 450 11.04 -17.39 13.34
C GLU A 450 9.54 -17.43 13.02
N HIS A 451 9.04 -16.43 12.32
CA HIS A 451 7.62 -16.30 12.00
C HIS A 451 7.16 -16.97 10.70
N SER A 452 8.04 -17.59 9.91
CA SER A 452 7.69 -18.13 8.59
C SER A 452 6.60 -19.20 8.64
N LYS A 453 6.70 -20.15 9.58
CA LYS A 453 5.68 -21.19 9.76
C LYS A 453 4.32 -20.61 10.14
N GLU A 454 4.31 -19.64 11.05
CA GLU A 454 3.07 -18.98 11.46
C GLU A 454 2.48 -18.16 10.32
N ALA A 455 3.32 -17.49 9.52
CA ALA A 455 2.88 -16.73 8.35
C ALA A 455 2.14 -17.61 7.34
N ILE A 456 2.68 -18.78 6.99
CA ILE A 456 2.03 -19.74 6.09
C ILE A 456 0.68 -20.20 6.69
N ALA A 457 0.65 -20.53 7.98
CA ALA A 457 -0.58 -20.92 8.65
C ALA A 457 -1.64 -19.80 8.64
N ARG A 458 -1.22 -18.54 8.87
CA ARG A 458 -2.13 -17.38 8.83
C ARG A 458 -2.63 -17.08 7.40
N LEU A 459 -1.82 -17.28 6.37
CA LEU A 459 -2.23 -17.15 4.96
C LEU A 459 -3.33 -18.16 4.62
N LYS A 460 -3.16 -19.43 4.99
CA LYS A 460 -4.18 -20.48 4.81
C LYS A 460 -5.49 -20.14 5.53
N ARG A 461 -5.41 -19.70 6.79
CA ARG A 461 -6.60 -19.21 7.55
C ARG A 461 -7.23 -17.97 6.90
N ALA A 462 -6.44 -17.12 6.27
CA ALA A 462 -6.95 -16.00 5.49
C ALA A 462 -7.58 -16.43 4.15
N GLY A 463 -7.65 -17.74 3.84
CA GLY A 463 -8.30 -18.28 2.66
C GLY A 463 -7.45 -18.18 1.39
N VAL A 464 -6.12 -18.22 1.54
CA VAL A 464 -5.19 -18.59 0.46
C VAL A 464 -5.40 -20.07 0.18
N LYS A 465 -5.57 -20.44 -1.08
CA LYS A 465 -5.86 -21.82 -1.52
C LYS A 465 -4.61 -22.65 -1.67
N LYS A 466 -3.53 -22.02 -2.16
CA LYS A 466 -2.30 -22.69 -2.54
C LYS A 466 -1.10 -21.82 -2.17
N THR A 467 -0.16 -22.40 -1.45
CA THR A 467 1.15 -21.83 -1.17
C THR A 467 2.21 -22.62 -1.92
N VAL A 468 3.07 -21.93 -2.64
CA VAL A 468 4.09 -22.53 -3.51
C VAL A 468 5.44 -21.94 -3.16
N MET A 469 6.49 -22.73 -3.21
CA MET A 469 7.86 -22.30 -3.04
C MET A 469 8.67 -22.54 -4.32
N LEU A 470 9.39 -21.53 -4.78
CA LEU A 470 10.33 -21.61 -5.90
C LEU A 470 11.73 -21.34 -5.38
N THR A 471 12.69 -22.20 -5.71
CA THR A 471 14.07 -22.04 -5.25
C THR A 471 15.09 -22.59 -6.25
N GLY A 472 16.30 -22.04 -6.20
CA GLY A 472 17.47 -22.61 -6.87
C GLY A 472 18.19 -23.70 -6.07
N ASP A 473 17.77 -23.95 -4.81
CA ASP A 473 18.39 -24.96 -3.94
C ASP A 473 18.08 -26.39 -4.42
N ALA A 474 18.85 -27.34 -3.90
CA ALA A 474 18.68 -28.76 -4.18
C ALA A 474 17.29 -29.26 -3.73
N GLN A 475 16.71 -30.19 -4.48
CA GLN A 475 15.37 -30.73 -4.26
C GLN A 475 15.14 -31.19 -2.81
N SER A 476 16.11 -31.92 -2.23
CA SER A 476 15.99 -32.46 -0.86
C SER A 476 15.92 -31.36 0.21
N VAL A 477 16.67 -30.27 0.04
CA VAL A 477 16.67 -29.10 0.95
C VAL A 477 15.31 -28.39 0.85
N ALA A 478 14.88 -28.13 -0.37
CA ALA A 478 13.62 -27.43 -0.64
C ALA A 478 12.40 -28.18 -0.08
N GLU A 479 12.34 -29.51 -0.28
CA GLU A 479 11.24 -30.35 0.23
C GLU A 479 11.18 -30.34 1.78
N GLN A 480 12.32 -30.42 2.46
CA GLN A 480 12.35 -30.38 3.91
C GLN A 480 11.89 -29.04 4.46
N VAL A 481 12.36 -27.93 3.89
CA VAL A 481 11.93 -26.59 4.29
C VAL A 481 10.44 -26.43 4.05
N ALA A 482 9.93 -26.82 2.88
CA ALA A 482 8.51 -26.76 2.54
C ALA A 482 7.65 -27.54 3.53
N GLN A 483 8.07 -28.78 3.87
CA GLN A 483 7.38 -29.62 4.84
C GLN A 483 7.38 -28.98 6.24
N SER A 484 8.51 -28.45 6.69
CA SER A 484 8.64 -27.80 8.01
C SER A 484 7.73 -26.57 8.17
N LEU A 485 7.55 -25.81 7.09
CA LEU A 485 6.71 -24.62 7.02
C LEU A 485 5.25 -24.92 6.70
N GLY A 486 4.96 -26.12 6.15
CA GLY A 486 3.62 -26.50 5.72
C GLY A 486 3.21 -25.86 4.40
N ILE A 487 4.14 -25.66 3.48
CA ILE A 487 3.90 -25.18 2.10
C ILE A 487 3.32 -26.33 1.27
N ASP A 488 2.41 -26.04 0.33
CA ASP A 488 1.64 -27.06 -0.39
C ASP A 488 2.43 -27.66 -1.55
N GLU A 489 3.21 -26.85 -2.28
CA GLU A 489 4.03 -27.29 -3.42
C GLU A 489 5.41 -26.63 -3.40
N VAL A 490 6.40 -27.36 -3.90
CA VAL A 490 7.79 -26.88 -4.02
C VAL A 490 8.36 -27.23 -5.39
N TYR A 491 9.08 -26.28 -5.96
CA TYR A 491 9.86 -26.45 -7.19
C TYR A 491 11.28 -25.99 -6.91
N ALA A 492 12.22 -26.89 -7.05
CA ALA A 492 13.63 -26.71 -6.71
C ALA A 492 14.52 -26.72 -7.95
N GLU A 493 15.82 -26.41 -7.75
CA GLU A 493 16.85 -26.41 -8.79
C GLU A 493 16.53 -25.47 -9.98
N LEU A 494 15.74 -24.41 -9.74
CA LEU A 494 15.29 -23.49 -10.75
C LEU A 494 16.35 -22.39 -11.04
N LEU A 495 16.60 -22.15 -12.31
CA LEU A 495 17.29 -20.93 -12.75
C LEU A 495 16.31 -19.73 -12.74
N PRO A 496 16.80 -18.48 -12.75
CA PRO A 496 15.91 -17.31 -12.73
C PRO A 496 14.86 -17.29 -13.84
N GLY A 497 15.20 -17.78 -15.05
CA GLY A 497 14.25 -17.92 -16.16
C GLY A 497 13.18 -18.97 -15.91
N ASP A 498 13.55 -20.07 -15.25
CA ASP A 498 12.62 -21.17 -14.94
C ASP A 498 11.58 -20.73 -13.89
N LYS A 499 11.96 -19.86 -12.94
CA LYS A 499 11.02 -19.27 -11.97
C LYS A 499 9.90 -18.47 -12.69
N VAL A 500 10.27 -17.68 -13.72
CA VAL A 500 9.28 -16.93 -14.52
C VAL A 500 8.33 -17.87 -15.23
N THR A 501 8.85 -18.90 -15.91
CA THR A 501 8.04 -19.90 -16.61
C THR A 501 7.08 -20.60 -15.65
N LYS A 502 7.57 -20.96 -14.46
CA LYS A 502 6.74 -21.63 -13.44
C LYS A 502 5.61 -20.74 -12.92
N VAL A 503 5.88 -19.45 -12.71
CA VAL A 503 4.83 -18.49 -12.36
C VAL A 503 3.81 -18.35 -13.50
N GLU A 504 4.21 -18.38 -14.76
CA GLU A 504 3.29 -18.37 -15.92
C GLU A 504 2.40 -19.60 -15.96
N GLU A 505 2.93 -20.79 -15.67
CA GLU A 505 2.14 -22.01 -15.55
C GLU A 505 1.07 -21.88 -14.43
N LEU A 506 1.47 -21.42 -13.26
CA LEU A 506 0.56 -21.19 -12.12
C LEU A 506 -0.49 -20.09 -12.42
N LEU A 507 -0.12 -19.07 -13.22
CA LEU A 507 -1.07 -18.06 -13.71
C LEU A 507 -2.11 -18.65 -14.67
N ALA A 508 -1.74 -19.65 -15.46
CA ALA A 508 -2.67 -20.35 -16.36
C ALA A 508 -3.59 -21.34 -15.61
N GLU A 509 -3.13 -21.89 -14.48
CA GLU A 509 -3.91 -22.84 -13.65
C GLU A 509 -5.09 -22.18 -12.91
N LYS A 510 -4.92 -20.93 -12.48
CA LYS A 510 -5.91 -20.22 -11.67
C LYS A 510 -7.10 -19.70 -12.48
N SER A 511 -8.25 -19.52 -11.83
CA SER A 511 -9.41 -18.85 -12.45
C SER A 511 -9.16 -17.33 -12.58
N GLU A 512 -9.88 -16.65 -13.49
CA GLU A 512 -9.76 -15.19 -13.70
C GLU A 512 -10.02 -14.36 -12.43
N LYS A 513 -10.88 -14.85 -11.55
CA LYS A 513 -11.22 -14.18 -10.28
C LYS A 513 -10.18 -14.39 -9.19
N GLU A 514 -9.30 -15.35 -9.34
CA GLU A 514 -8.22 -15.65 -8.41
C GLU A 514 -6.96 -14.91 -8.84
N LYS A 515 -6.18 -14.44 -7.87
CA LYS A 515 -4.95 -13.72 -8.12
C LYS A 515 -3.78 -14.42 -7.47
N LEU A 516 -2.63 -14.35 -8.16
CA LEU A 516 -1.36 -14.89 -7.73
C LEU A 516 -0.49 -13.75 -7.21
N ALA A 517 -0.07 -13.86 -5.95
CA ALA A 517 0.94 -12.99 -5.36
C ALA A 517 2.29 -13.72 -5.36
N PHE A 518 3.33 -13.06 -5.85
CA PHE A 518 4.71 -13.53 -5.73
C PHE A 518 5.43 -12.71 -4.67
N VAL A 519 6.16 -13.38 -3.79
CA VAL A 519 6.92 -12.77 -2.68
C VAL A 519 8.39 -13.06 -2.89
N GLY A 520 9.19 -12.01 -3.06
CA GLY A 520 10.63 -12.10 -3.28
C GLY A 520 11.42 -11.01 -2.54
N ASP A 521 12.74 -11.08 -2.57
CA ASP A 521 13.63 -10.04 -2.03
C ASP A 521 13.85 -8.88 -3.02
N GLY A 522 13.52 -9.07 -4.27
CA GLY A 522 13.43 -8.09 -5.34
C GLY A 522 14.68 -7.82 -6.14
N ILE A 523 15.86 -8.22 -5.73
CA ILE A 523 17.10 -7.99 -6.49
C ILE A 523 17.19 -8.98 -7.67
N ASN A 524 17.04 -10.26 -7.37
CA ASN A 524 17.13 -11.33 -8.35
C ASN A 524 15.77 -11.68 -8.98
N ASP A 525 14.69 -11.35 -8.28
CA ASP A 525 13.32 -11.75 -8.62
C ASP A 525 12.51 -10.66 -9.33
N ALA A 526 13.10 -9.51 -9.68
CA ALA A 526 12.42 -8.42 -10.37
C ALA A 526 11.60 -8.87 -11.62
N PRO A 527 12.12 -9.77 -12.49
CA PRO A 527 11.32 -10.28 -13.61
C PRO A 527 10.09 -11.09 -13.15
N VAL A 528 10.21 -11.85 -12.06
CA VAL A 528 9.11 -12.67 -11.53
C VAL A 528 8.07 -11.79 -10.81
N LEU A 529 8.53 -10.80 -10.02
CA LEU A 529 7.68 -9.81 -9.35
C LEU A 529 6.79 -9.07 -10.34
N THR A 530 7.35 -8.63 -11.47
CA THR A 530 6.60 -7.91 -12.50
C THR A 530 5.66 -8.80 -13.30
N ARG A 531 5.93 -10.10 -13.37
CA ARG A 531 5.12 -11.06 -14.14
C ARG A 531 3.90 -11.57 -13.38
N ALA A 532 3.95 -11.65 -12.07
CA ALA A 532 2.84 -12.04 -11.21
C ALA A 532 1.63 -11.08 -11.33
N ASP A 533 0.43 -11.49 -10.90
CA ASP A 533 -0.70 -10.55 -10.78
C ASP A 533 -0.39 -9.44 -9.77
N ILE A 534 0.41 -9.74 -8.75
CA ILE A 534 0.91 -8.79 -7.76
C ILE A 534 2.27 -9.24 -7.22
N GLY A 535 3.26 -8.37 -7.31
CA GLY A 535 4.58 -8.55 -6.74
C GLY A 535 4.67 -7.95 -5.35
N ILE A 536 5.19 -8.71 -4.39
CA ILE A 536 5.42 -8.30 -3.00
C ILE A 536 6.91 -8.39 -2.72
N ALA A 537 7.58 -7.28 -2.44
CA ALA A 537 8.96 -7.26 -2.00
C ALA A 537 9.05 -7.24 -0.47
N MET A 538 9.94 -8.05 0.10
CA MET A 538 10.24 -8.12 1.53
C MET A 538 11.61 -7.54 1.83
N GLY A 539 11.76 -6.94 3.04
CA GLY A 539 13.04 -6.40 3.49
C GLY A 539 13.63 -5.29 2.62
N ALA A 540 12.77 -4.61 1.89
CA ALA A 540 13.15 -3.71 0.80
C ALA A 540 13.87 -2.43 1.26
N MET A 541 14.14 -2.25 2.56
CA MET A 541 14.79 -1.04 3.09
C MET A 541 16.22 -0.82 2.57
N GLY A 542 16.81 -1.78 1.86
CA GLY A 542 18.15 -1.68 1.26
C GLY A 542 18.18 -1.84 -0.28
N SER A 543 17.08 -2.24 -0.92
CA SER A 543 17.06 -2.56 -2.36
C SER A 543 16.13 -1.66 -3.15
N ASP A 544 16.70 -0.68 -3.85
CA ASP A 544 15.98 0.23 -4.74
C ASP A 544 15.29 -0.52 -5.89
N ALA A 545 15.95 -1.55 -6.44
CA ALA A 545 15.40 -2.38 -7.51
C ALA A 545 14.15 -3.17 -7.06
N ALA A 546 14.15 -3.66 -5.82
CA ALA A 546 13.01 -4.34 -5.23
C ALA A 546 11.82 -3.39 -5.05
N ILE A 547 12.09 -2.20 -4.51
CA ILE A 547 11.09 -1.16 -4.34
C ILE A 547 10.47 -0.80 -5.69
N GLU A 548 11.25 -0.68 -6.76
CA GLU A 548 10.76 -0.29 -8.08
C GLU A 548 9.91 -1.39 -8.73
N ALA A 549 10.36 -2.64 -8.67
CA ALA A 549 9.72 -3.78 -9.34
C ALA A 549 8.42 -4.26 -8.68
N ALA A 550 8.31 -4.15 -7.35
CA ALA A 550 7.16 -4.66 -6.62
C ALA A 550 5.96 -3.71 -6.64
N ASP A 551 4.75 -4.26 -6.49
CA ASP A 551 3.48 -3.53 -6.34
C ASP A 551 3.15 -3.24 -4.87
N VAL A 552 3.64 -4.11 -3.99
CA VAL A 552 3.54 -4.01 -2.53
C VAL A 552 4.93 -4.19 -1.94
N VAL A 553 5.29 -3.33 -1.00
CA VAL A 553 6.59 -3.37 -0.32
C VAL A 553 6.36 -3.55 1.17
N LEU A 554 6.94 -4.58 1.74
CA LEU A 554 7.00 -4.79 3.19
C LEU A 554 8.29 -4.14 3.70
N MET A 555 8.13 -3.21 4.64
CA MET A 555 9.23 -2.37 5.12
C MET A 555 10.19 -3.09 6.03
N ASP A 556 9.73 -4.18 6.63
CA ASP A 556 10.52 -5.09 7.45
C ASP A 556 10.58 -6.49 6.85
N ASP A 557 11.34 -7.35 7.51
CA ASP A 557 11.56 -8.73 7.10
C ASP A 557 10.58 -9.73 7.73
N ASP A 558 9.46 -9.28 8.34
CA ASP A 558 8.50 -10.17 8.98
C ASP A 558 7.47 -10.74 7.98
N PRO A 559 7.51 -12.05 7.67
CA PRO A 559 6.57 -12.70 6.74
C PRO A 559 5.10 -12.67 7.22
N LEU A 560 4.83 -12.42 8.50
CA LEU A 560 3.46 -12.25 9.03
C LEU A 560 2.72 -11.10 8.36
N LYS A 561 3.43 -10.06 7.91
CA LYS A 561 2.85 -8.89 7.27
C LYS A 561 2.20 -9.19 5.93
N ILE A 562 2.58 -10.26 5.24
CA ILE A 562 1.91 -10.70 4.00
C ILE A 562 0.45 -11.02 4.28
N SER A 563 0.19 -11.82 5.33
CA SER A 563 -1.17 -12.17 5.74
C SER A 563 -1.98 -10.96 6.17
N LYS A 564 -1.32 -10.01 6.85
CA LYS A 564 -1.92 -8.74 7.31
C LYS A 564 -2.28 -7.84 6.11
N ALA A 565 -1.40 -7.72 5.13
CA ALA A 565 -1.63 -6.98 3.89
C ALA A 565 -2.88 -7.49 3.14
N ILE A 566 -3.01 -8.82 3.00
CA ILE A 566 -4.19 -9.45 2.37
C ILE A 566 -5.47 -9.16 3.17
N LYS A 567 -5.43 -9.25 4.50
CA LYS A 567 -6.59 -8.97 5.36
C LYS A 567 -7.02 -7.49 5.29
N ILE A 568 -6.06 -6.57 5.33
CA ILE A 568 -6.32 -5.12 5.18
C ILE A 568 -7.00 -4.85 3.84
N SER A 569 -6.46 -5.43 2.76
CA SER A 569 -7.00 -5.26 1.42
C SER A 569 -8.43 -5.80 1.30
N ARG A 570 -8.72 -6.97 1.87
CA ARG A 570 -10.07 -7.56 1.91
C ARG A 570 -11.05 -6.72 2.73
N LYS A 571 -10.63 -6.21 3.88
CA LYS A 571 -11.45 -5.30 4.69
C LYS A 571 -11.77 -4.02 3.93
N CYS A 572 -10.78 -3.42 3.26
CA CYS A 572 -10.97 -2.23 2.45
C CYS A 572 -12.00 -2.49 1.34
N LEU A 573 -11.82 -3.55 0.57
CA LEU A 573 -12.74 -3.90 -0.52
C LEU A 573 -14.14 -4.25 -0.01
N GLY A 574 -14.25 -4.93 1.13
CA GLY A 574 -15.53 -5.19 1.80
C GLY A 574 -16.29 -3.90 2.13
N ILE A 575 -15.61 -2.87 2.65
CA ILE A 575 -16.19 -1.56 2.95
C ILE A 575 -16.58 -0.83 1.65
N VAL A 576 -15.77 -0.92 0.60
CA VAL A 576 -16.10 -0.39 -0.74
C VAL A 576 -17.40 -0.99 -1.25
N TYR A 577 -17.57 -2.31 -1.23
CA TYR A 577 -18.81 -2.97 -1.65
C TYR A 577 -20.00 -2.61 -0.76
N GLN A 578 -19.82 -2.52 0.57
CA GLN A 578 -20.87 -2.05 1.47
C GLN A 578 -21.38 -0.66 1.06
N ASN A 579 -20.46 0.27 0.78
CA ASN A 579 -20.82 1.62 0.35
C ASN A 579 -21.53 1.63 -1.01
N ILE A 580 -21.07 0.81 -1.97
CA ILE A 580 -21.71 0.68 -3.28
C ILE A 580 -23.16 0.19 -3.12
N ILE A 581 -23.35 -0.93 -2.45
CA ILE A 581 -24.66 -1.55 -2.31
C ILE A 581 -25.60 -0.62 -1.53
N PHE A 582 -25.15 -0.08 -0.40
CA PHE A 582 -25.92 0.84 0.41
C PHE A 582 -26.37 2.08 -0.37
N ALA A 583 -25.44 2.74 -1.05
CA ALA A 583 -25.73 3.93 -1.83
C ALA A 583 -26.71 3.64 -2.99
N LEU A 584 -26.53 2.55 -3.73
CA LEU A 584 -27.40 2.18 -4.85
C LEU A 584 -28.81 1.82 -4.37
N VAL A 585 -28.95 1.02 -3.31
CA VAL A 585 -30.25 0.60 -2.78
C VAL A 585 -31.06 1.82 -2.33
N ILE A 586 -30.47 2.71 -1.54
CA ILE A 586 -31.17 3.92 -1.09
C ILE A 586 -31.49 4.84 -2.28
N LYS A 587 -30.55 5.04 -3.21
CA LYS A 587 -30.76 5.88 -4.39
C LYS A 587 -31.92 5.40 -5.26
N PHE A 588 -31.91 4.13 -5.67
CA PHE A 588 -32.98 3.60 -6.52
C PHE A 588 -34.32 3.57 -5.78
N GLY A 589 -34.34 3.26 -4.47
CA GLY A 589 -35.55 3.36 -3.66
C GLY A 589 -36.11 4.78 -3.62
N CYS A 590 -35.26 5.79 -3.35
CA CYS A 590 -35.68 7.19 -3.34
C CYS A 590 -36.11 7.72 -4.72
N LEU A 591 -35.43 7.28 -5.81
CA LEU A 591 -35.83 7.63 -7.18
C LEU A 591 -37.24 7.10 -7.52
N ALA A 592 -37.53 5.85 -7.15
CA ALA A 592 -38.84 5.26 -7.34
C ALA A 592 -39.91 6.04 -6.57
N LEU A 593 -39.66 6.34 -5.27
CA LEU A 593 -40.59 7.14 -4.45
C LEU A 593 -40.75 8.57 -4.98
N GLY A 594 -39.71 9.17 -5.53
CA GLY A 594 -39.74 10.48 -6.18
C GLY A 594 -40.59 10.50 -7.45
N ALA A 595 -40.45 9.48 -8.30
CA ALA A 595 -41.24 9.35 -9.52
C ALA A 595 -42.73 9.17 -9.25
N ILE A 596 -43.09 8.39 -8.22
CA ILE A 596 -44.48 8.20 -7.76
C ILE A 596 -45.05 9.47 -7.07
N GLY A 597 -44.17 10.37 -6.58
CA GLY A 597 -44.55 11.62 -5.93
C GLY A 597 -44.74 11.51 -4.41
N ILE A 598 -44.25 10.41 -3.80
CA ILE A 598 -44.23 10.22 -2.33
C ILE A 598 -43.04 10.96 -1.71
N ALA A 599 -41.85 10.93 -2.39
CA ALA A 599 -40.67 11.62 -1.91
C ALA A 599 -40.76 13.12 -2.20
N ASN A 600 -40.54 13.92 -1.18
CA ASN A 600 -40.38 15.38 -1.28
C ASN A 600 -38.88 15.78 -1.35
N MET A 601 -38.62 17.08 -1.44
CA MET A 601 -37.25 17.61 -1.55
C MET A 601 -36.39 17.28 -0.33
N TRP A 602 -36.96 17.11 0.87
CA TRP A 602 -36.23 16.70 2.08
C TRP A 602 -35.74 15.26 2.00
N PHE A 603 -36.55 14.35 1.43
CA PHE A 603 -36.10 13.00 1.11
C PHE A 603 -34.95 13.00 0.07
N ALA A 604 -35.04 13.92 -0.92
CA ALA A 604 -33.98 14.07 -1.91
C ALA A 604 -32.66 14.49 -1.25
N ILE A 605 -32.68 15.46 -0.36
CA ILE A 605 -31.52 15.92 0.40
C ILE A 605 -30.91 14.78 1.22
N PHE A 606 -31.76 14.02 1.95
CA PHE A 606 -31.32 12.87 2.74
C PHE A 606 -30.67 11.79 1.84
N ALA A 607 -31.30 11.46 0.72
CA ALA A 607 -30.80 10.47 -0.23
C ALA A 607 -29.47 10.85 -0.87
N ASP A 608 -29.15 12.13 -0.94
CA ASP A 608 -27.89 12.61 -1.47
C ASP A 608 -26.85 12.86 -0.35
N VAL A 609 -27.09 13.83 0.51
CA VAL A 609 -26.12 14.29 1.51
C VAL A 609 -26.03 13.33 2.69
N GLY A 610 -27.15 12.81 3.18
CA GLY A 610 -27.18 11.88 4.32
C GLY A 610 -26.48 10.56 3.99
N VAL A 611 -26.78 9.98 2.83
CA VAL A 611 -26.15 8.74 2.37
C VAL A 611 -24.64 8.94 2.15
N MET A 612 -24.24 10.08 1.57
CA MET A 612 -22.84 10.42 1.40
C MET A 612 -22.09 10.50 2.75
N ILE A 613 -22.64 11.17 3.74
CA ILE A 613 -22.03 11.28 5.08
C ILE A 613 -21.86 9.88 5.70
N ILE A 614 -22.88 9.04 5.66
CA ILE A 614 -22.83 7.67 6.19
C ILE A 614 -21.74 6.85 5.46
N ALA A 615 -21.68 6.93 4.11
CA ALA A 615 -20.70 6.22 3.31
C ALA A 615 -19.26 6.70 3.60
N VAL A 616 -19.06 8.01 3.82
CA VAL A 616 -17.76 8.57 4.20
C VAL A 616 -17.35 8.10 5.61
N LEU A 617 -18.28 8.08 6.57
CA LEU A 617 -17.99 7.57 7.91
C LEU A 617 -17.65 6.08 7.89
N ASN A 618 -18.32 5.29 7.04
CA ASN A 618 -17.98 3.89 6.84
C ASN A 618 -16.60 3.72 6.18
N ALA A 619 -16.26 4.56 5.20
CA ALA A 619 -14.94 4.56 4.54
C ALA A 619 -13.79 4.80 5.54
N ILE A 620 -13.95 5.68 6.52
CA ILE A 620 -12.93 5.96 7.55
C ILE A 620 -12.64 4.73 8.42
N ARG A 621 -13.53 3.74 8.50
CA ARG A 621 -13.30 2.49 9.24
C ARG A 621 -12.15 1.65 8.65
N THR A 622 -11.76 1.89 7.39
CA THR A 622 -10.60 1.24 6.77
C THR A 622 -9.27 1.62 7.42
N LEU A 623 -9.20 2.77 8.12
CA LEU A 623 -8.02 3.18 8.89
C LEU A 623 -7.75 2.31 10.13
N ARG A 624 -8.74 1.59 10.62
CA ARG A 624 -8.61 0.78 11.84
C ARG A 624 -8.09 -0.60 11.49
N VAL A 625 -6.78 -0.75 11.36
CA VAL A 625 -6.12 -1.99 10.89
C VAL A 625 -5.32 -2.72 11.99
N HIS A 626 -5.13 -2.08 13.15
CA HIS A 626 -4.27 -2.59 14.23
C HIS A 626 -4.66 -4.00 14.75
N ASN A 627 -5.95 -4.36 14.72
CA ASN A 627 -6.47 -5.63 15.26
C ASN A 627 -6.70 -6.69 14.16
N LEU A 628 -6.06 -6.61 13.01
CA LEU A 628 -6.15 -7.58 11.91
C LEU A 628 -4.96 -8.53 11.95
#